data_67867d01dbc1fbaf9328b46302c4afd1
#
_entry.id   67867d01dbc1fbaf9328b46302c4afd1
#
_cell.length_a   1.000
_cell.length_b   1.000
_cell.length_c   1.000
_cell.angle_alpha   90.00
_cell.angle_beta   90.00
_cell.angle_gamma   90.00
#
_symmetry.space_group_name_H-M   'P 1'
#
loop_
_entity.id
_entity.type
_entity.pdbx_description
1 polymer ?
#
loop_
_entity_poly.entity_id
_entity_poly.type
_entity_poly.pdbx_seq_one_letter_code
_entity_poly.pdbx_strand_id
1 'polypeptide(L)'
;MRLEGKIGVVTAAGSGMGRAGAIRFAKEGALVGVVDVDEDAVASVVNEIEKNGGKAKGIVADLTKDADSKRIVTETAKYFNGLDFVWNHVGYPGPASVEGVEMNDFDLTLDLNLRTILITTDAALTELRARGGGSLLFTASTSGLAGSGFSPIYSMAKFGVVGFVRALAKRVAKDNIRANAVCPGPIDTPMLRVFVARPDQQSTVGMDKEDLVKKRGGVGPMGRPGRPEEVANAALFLLSDEASFVNGIAMPVDGGITA
;
A
#
# COMPACT_ATOMS: atom_id res chain seq x y z
N MET A 1 11.66 -17.17 10.96
CA MET A 1 11.27 -15.97 10.21
C MET A 1 9.79 -16.06 9.86
N ARG A 2 9.08 -14.95 9.93
CA ARG A 2 7.59 -14.92 9.84
C ARG A 2 7.05 -15.10 8.41
N LEU A 3 7.89 -14.89 7.40
CA LEU A 3 7.57 -15.08 5.97
C LEU A 3 8.57 -15.99 5.27
N GLU A 4 9.16 -16.93 5.99
CA GLU A 4 10.17 -17.85 5.45
C GLU A 4 9.68 -18.56 4.19
N GLY A 5 10.39 -18.38 3.07
CA GLY A 5 10.07 -18.99 1.79
C GLY A 5 8.79 -18.49 1.10
N LYS A 6 8.06 -17.53 1.69
CA LYS A 6 6.88 -16.93 1.07
C LYS A 6 7.31 -15.99 -0.06
N ILE A 7 6.58 -15.99 -1.15
CA ILE A 7 6.82 -15.17 -2.34
C ILE A 7 5.77 -14.08 -2.41
N GLY A 8 6.18 -12.82 -2.57
CA GLY A 8 5.19 -11.75 -2.64
C GLY A 8 5.58 -10.53 -3.46
N VAL A 9 4.59 -9.72 -3.78
CA VAL A 9 4.72 -8.44 -4.51
C VAL A 9 4.40 -7.29 -3.57
N VAL A 10 5.20 -6.23 -3.62
CA VAL A 10 4.93 -4.95 -2.95
C VAL A 10 4.93 -3.85 -4.01
N THR A 11 3.79 -3.17 -4.19
CA THR A 11 3.68 -2.04 -5.12
C THR A 11 4.05 -0.72 -4.44
N ALA A 12 4.53 0.27 -5.20
CA ALA A 12 5.11 1.53 -4.70
C ALA A 12 6.19 1.27 -3.62
N ALA A 13 7.09 0.32 -3.93
CA ALA A 13 8.09 -0.18 -2.99
C ALA A 13 9.42 0.60 -3.03
N GLY A 14 9.55 1.61 -3.89
CA GLY A 14 10.76 2.43 -4.00
C GLY A 14 10.96 3.40 -2.83
N SER A 15 9.90 3.77 -2.12
CA SER A 15 9.97 4.75 -1.03
C SER A 15 9.00 4.47 0.12
N GLY A 16 9.12 5.25 1.20
CA GLY A 16 8.15 5.29 2.30
C GLY A 16 7.79 3.93 2.88
N MET A 17 6.50 3.69 3.07
CA MET A 17 5.97 2.46 3.69
C MET A 17 6.20 1.22 2.83
N GLY A 18 6.11 1.34 1.50
CA GLY A 18 6.35 0.23 0.56
C GLY A 18 7.79 -0.26 0.64
N ARG A 19 8.77 0.66 0.63
CA ARG A 19 10.19 0.36 0.82
C ARG A 19 10.45 -0.32 2.17
N ALA A 20 9.93 0.28 3.25
CA ALA A 20 10.08 -0.29 4.59
C ALA A 20 9.50 -1.71 4.68
N GLY A 21 8.34 -1.95 4.03
CA GLY A 21 7.73 -3.27 3.96
C GLY A 21 8.54 -4.27 3.16
N ALA A 22 8.98 -3.91 1.94
CA ALA A 22 9.76 -4.80 1.10
C ALA A 22 11.04 -5.28 1.80
N ILE A 23 11.78 -4.36 2.43
CA ILE A 23 12.99 -4.67 3.21
C ILE A 23 12.64 -5.53 4.43
N ARG A 24 11.58 -5.16 5.16
CA ARG A 24 11.15 -5.91 6.35
C ARG A 24 10.72 -7.34 6.01
N PHE A 25 9.98 -7.53 4.93
CA PHE A 25 9.51 -8.85 4.51
C PHE A 25 10.66 -9.74 4.04
N ALA A 26 11.61 -9.18 3.28
CA ALA A 26 12.82 -9.91 2.90
C ALA A 26 13.66 -10.33 4.12
N LYS A 27 13.79 -9.47 5.14
CA LYS A 27 14.44 -9.79 6.41
C LYS A 27 13.75 -10.92 7.16
N GLU A 28 12.44 -11.11 6.94
CA GLU A 28 11.64 -12.20 7.51
C GLU A 28 11.57 -13.45 6.59
N GLY A 29 12.45 -13.53 5.60
CA GLY A 29 12.63 -14.70 4.74
C GLY A 29 11.79 -14.72 3.47
N ALA A 30 11.04 -13.63 3.16
CA ALA A 30 10.29 -13.57 1.92
C ALA A 30 11.19 -13.34 0.69
N LEU A 31 10.72 -13.85 -0.46
CA LEU A 31 11.22 -13.50 -1.78
C LEU A 31 10.30 -12.39 -2.34
N VAL A 32 10.84 -11.20 -2.59
CA VAL A 32 10.02 -9.99 -2.79
C VAL A 32 10.14 -9.44 -4.21
N GLY A 33 9.01 -9.31 -4.91
CA GLY A 33 8.86 -8.45 -6.08
C GLY A 33 8.75 -6.99 -5.63
N VAL A 34 9.79 -6.20 -5.90
CA VAL A 34 9.87 -4.76 -5.56
C VAL A 34 9.42 -3.96 -6.75
N VAL A 35 8.26 -3.32 -6.66
CA VAL A 35 7.62 -2.64 -7.78
C VAL A 35 7.52 -1.13 -7.52
N ASP A 36 8.04 -0.34 -8.45
CA ASP A 36 7.85 1.12 -8.48
C ASP A 36 7.96 1.62 -9.94
N VAL A 37 7.59 2.87 -10.18
CA VAL A 37 7.78 3.55 -11.45
C VAL A 37 9.21 4.11 -11.58
N ASP A 38 9.87 4.37 -10.46
CA ASP A 38 11.22 4.91 -10.36
C ASP A 38 12.26 3.77 -10.37
N GLU A 39 13.00 3.66 -11.47
CA GLU A 39 14.01 2.62 -11.69
C GLU A 39 15.14 2.67 -10.66
N ASP A 40 15.64 3.86 -10.34
CA ASP A 40 16.74 4.04 -9.36
C ASP A 40 16.28 3.66 -7.95
N ALA A 41 15.06 4.02 -7.58
CA ALA A 41 14.47 3.64 -6.31
C ALA A 41 14.28 2.12 -6.21
N VAL A 42 13.79 1.47 -7.27
CA VAL A 42 13.68 0.00 -7.34
C VAL A 42 15.06 -0.65 -7.16
N ALA A 43 16.07 -0.20 -7.93
CA ALA A 43 17.43 -0.74 -7.85
C ALA A 43 18.03 -0.55 -6.44
N SER A 44 17.82 0.61 -5.83
CA SER A 44 18.28 0.89 -4.46
C SER A 44 17.71 -0.09 -3.44
N VAL A 45 16.40 -0.37 -3.51
CA VAL A 45 15.73 -1.28 -2.56
C VAL A 45 16.17 -2.73 -2.78
N VAL A 46 16.28 -3.17 -4.04
CA VAL A 46 16.79 -4.52 -4.37
C VAL A 46 18.20 -4.70 -3.83
N ASN A 47 19.11 -3.76 -4.11
CA ASN A 47 20.49 -3.80 -3.62
C ASN A 47 20.57 -3.87 -2.09
N GLU A 48 19.71 -3.12 -1.38
CA GLU A 48 19.67 -3.16 0.09
C GLU A 48 19.20 -4.52 0.61
N ILE A 49 18.17 -5.10 -0.01
CA ILE A 49 17.67 -6.43 0.35
C ILE A 49 18.76 -7.49 0.14
N GLU A 50 19.40 -7.50 -1.02
CA GLU A 50 20.43 -8.47 -1.38
C GLU A 50 21.70 -8.34 -0.52
N LYS A 51 22.14 -7.10 -0.24
CA LYS A 51 23.26 -6.82 0.67
C LYS A 51 23.02 -7.37 2.08
N ASN A 52 21.76 -7.44 2.51
CA ASN A 52 21.36 -8.01 3.80
C ASN A 52 21.03 -9.52 3.72
N GLY A 53 21.37 -10.20 2.62
CA GLY A 53 21.18 -11.63 2.44
C GLY A 53 19.77 -12.07 2.05
N GLY A 54 18.86 -11.12 1.78
CA GLY A 54 17.52 -11.39 1.26
C GLY A 54 17.50 -11.63 -0.25
N LYS A 55 16.31 -11.92 -0.80
CA LYS A 55 16.10 -12.12 -2.23
C LYS A 55 15.02 -11.18 -2.74
N ALA A 56 15.31 -10.42 -3.80
CA ALA A 56 14.37 -9.52 -4.43
C ALA A 56 14.42 -9.59 -5.96
N LYS A 57 13.31 -9.23 -6.60
CA LYS A 57 13.21 -8.99 -8.03
C LYS A 57 12.68 -7.57 -8.24
N GLY A 58 13.49 -6.68 -8.79
CA GLY A 58 13.05 -5.35 -9.19
C GLY A 58 12.18 -5.42 -10.45
N ILE A 59 11.08 -4.67 -10.44
CA ILE A 59 10.15 -4.54 -11.57
C ILE A 59 9.76 -3.07 -11.70
N VAL A 60 10.25 -2.41 -12.73
CA VAL A 60 9.84 -1.04 -13.08
C VAL A 60 8.51 -1.11 -13.81
N ALA A 61 7.47 -0.43 -13.28
CA ALA A 61 6.12 -0.51 -13.80
C ALA A 61 5.32 0.77 -13.55
N ASP A 62 4.62 1.24 -14.57
CA ASP A 62 3.64 2.32 -14.48
C ASP A 62 2.26 1.72 -14.22
N LEU A 63 1.83 1.75 -12.96
CA LEU A 63 0.59 1.10 -12.54
C LEU A 63 -0.70 1.84 -12.96
N THR A 64 -0.60 2.96 -13.67
CA THR A 64 -1.72 3.53 -14.43
C THR A 64 -2.07 2.70 -15.67
N LYS A 65 -1.17 1.79 -16.08
CA LYS A 65 -1.35 0.90 -17.22
C LYS A 65 -1.82 -0.48 -16.76
N ASP A 66 -2.95 -0.93 -17.26
CA ASP A 66 -3.54 -2.23 -16.93
C ASP A 66 -2.58 -3.40 -17.17
N ALA A 67 -1.84 -3.33 -18.30
CA ALA A 67 -0.86 -4.36 -18.67
C ALA A 67 0.26 -4.47 -17.62
N ASP A 68 0.76 -3.35 -17.11
CA ASP A 68 1.79 -3.31 -16.07
C ASP A 68 1.25 -3.82 -14.74
N SER A 69 0.04 -3.39 -14.34
CA SER A 69 -0.61 -3.86 -13.12
C SER A 69 -0.82 -5.39 -13.11
N LYS A 70 -1.02 -6.01 -14.26
CA LYS A 70 -1.08 -7.47 -14.42
C LYS A 70 0.30 -8.11 -14.43
N ARG A 71 1.25 -7.49 -15.17
CA ARG A 71 2.60 -8.00 -15.38
C ARG A 71 3.39 -8.15 -14.09
N ILE A 72 3.30 -7.21 -13.15
CA ILE A 72 4.06 -7.26 -11.89
C ILE A 72 3.78 -8.54 -11.09
N VAL A 73 2.57 -9.04 -11.13
CA VAL A 73 2.15 -10.28 -10.46
C VAL A 73 2.71 -11.49 -11.20
N THR A 74 2.44 -11.58 -12.50
CA THR A 74 2.85 -12.74 -13.31
C THR A 74 4.37 -12.86 -13.47
N GLU A 75 5.09 -11.73 -13.55
CA GLU A 75 6.55 -11.69 -13.60
C GLU A 75 7.18 -12.17 -12.28
N THR A 76 6.65 -11.71 -11.14
CA THR A 76 7.11 -12.16 -9.82
C THR A 76 6.86 -13.65 -9.64
N ALA A 77 5.65 -14.11 -9.92
CA ALA A 77 5.27 -15.52 -9.81
C ALA A 77 6.13 -16.41 -10.71
N LYS A 78 6.40 -15.98 -11.94
CA LYS A 78 7.28 -16.72 -12.87
C LYS A 78 8.73 -16.76 -12.37
N TYR A 79 9.25 -15.63 -11.85
CA TYR A 79 10.64 -15.53 -11.43
C TYR A 79 10.95 -16.39 -10.20
N PHE A 80 10.05 -16.41 -9.21
CA PHE A 80 10.24 -17.16 -7.94
C PHE A 80 9.50 -18.49 -7.89
N ASN A 81 8.78 -18.88 -8.94
CA ASN A 81 8.00 -20.11 -9.04
C ASN A 81 6.82 -20.15 -8.04
N GLY A 82 6.00 -19.12 -8.02
CA GLY A 82 4.77 -19.04 -7.23
C GLY A 82 4.49 -17.66 -6.64
N LEU A 83 3.36 -17.55 -5.93
CA LEU A 83 2.96 -16.33 -5.23
C LEU A 83 2.19 -16.70 -3.96
N ASP A 84 2.56 -16.12 -2.82
CA ASP A 84 1.89 -16.34 -1.53
C ASP A 84 1.20 -15.08 -1.02
N PHE A 85 1.66 -13.87 -1.42
CA PHE A 85 1.03 -12.63 -1.00
C PHE A 85 1.20 -11.48 -2.00
N VAL A 86 0.28 -10.50 -1.92
CA VAL A 86 0.43 -9.20 -2.57
C VAL A 86 0.10 -8.10 -1.58
N TRP A 87 0.99 -7.10 -1.45
CA TRP A 87 0.67 -5.84 -0.82
C TRP A 87 0.39 -4.77 -1.87
N ASN A 88 -0.90 -4.55 -2.13
CA ASN A 88 -1.40 -3.46 -2.97
C ASN A 88 -1.25 -2.13 -2.21
N HIS A 89 -0.09 -1.49 -2.35
CA HIS A 89 0.29 -0.31 -1.56
C HIS A 89 0.26 0.98 -2.38
N VAL A 90 0.36 0.90 -3.70
CA VAL A 90 0.30 2.09 -4.56
C VAL A 90 -0.94 2.94 -4.24
N GLY A 91 -0.78 4.25 -4.33
CA GLY A 91 -1.86 5.20 -4.16
C GLY A 91 -1.43 6.61 -4.54
N TYR A 92 -2.41 7.48 -4.69
CA TYR A 92 -2.22 8.87 -5.07
C TYR A 92 -3.15 9.76 -4.23
N PRO A 93 -2.67 10.88 -3.66
CA PRO A 93 -3.48 11.73 -2.78
C PRO A 93 -4.62 12.45 -3.50
N GLY A 94 -4.47 12.68 -4.81
CA GLY A 94 -5.45 13.41 -5.61
C GLY A 94 -5.66 14.86 -5.18
N PRO A 95 -6.67 15.53 -5.75
CA PRO A 95 -7.06 16.89 -5.39
C PRO A 95 -7.55 16.98 -3.93
N ALA A 96 -7.34 18.17 -3.32
CA ALA A 96 -7.84 18.47 -1.98
C ALA A 96 -9.29 18.99 -2.00
N SER A 97 -9.65 19.73 -3.04
CA SER A 97 -10.98 20.30 -3.22
C SER A 97 -11.94 19.38 -3.97
N VAL A 98 -13.21 19.75 -4.02
CA VAL A 98 -14.24 19.15 -4.88
C VAL A 98 -14.59 20.11 -6.00
N GLU A 99 -14.61 21.40 -5.69
CA GLU A 99 -14.92 22.44 -6.65
C GLU A 99 -13.78 22.64 -7.64
N GLY A 100 -14.10 22.69 -8.93
CA GLY A 100 -13.12 22.93 -9.99
C GLY A 100 -12.11 21.82 -10.22
N VAL A 101 -12.43 20.59 -9.81
CA VAL A 101 -11.55 19.44 -10.03
C VAL A 101 -11.49 19.09 -11.51
N GLU A 102 -10.28 19.04 -12.04
CA GLU A 102 -10.03 18.52 -13.38
C GLU A 102 -10.27 17.00 -13.41
N MET A 103 -11.09 16.55 -14.37
CA MET A 103 -11.48 15.13 -14.43
C MET A 103 -10.30 14.19 -14.66
N ASN A 104 -9.23 14.66 -15.33
CA ASN A 104 -7.99 13.85 -15.46
C ASN A 104 -7.34 13.59 -14.10
N ASP A 105 -7.36 14.54 -13.15
CA ASP A 105 -6.82 14.33 -11.80
C ASP A 105 -7.73 13.40 -10.97
N PHE A 106 -9.04 13.49 -11.17
CA PHE A 106 -10.00 12.56 -10.60
C PHE A 106 -9.75 11.14 -11.11
N ASP A 107 -9.65 10.97 -12.43
CA ASP A 107 -9.42 9.67 -13.06
C ASP A 107 -8.10 9.05 -12.59
N LEU A 108 -7.00 9.82 -12.56
CA LEU A 108 -5.71 9.38 -12.03
C LEU A 108 -5.83 8.93 -10.55
N THR A 109 -6.63 9.66 -9.77
CA THR A 109 -6.88 9.29 -8.35
C THR A 109 -7.58 7.95 -8.25
N LEU A 110 -8.59 7.70 -9.07
CA LEU A 110 -9.30 6.42 -9.08
C LEU A 110 -8.45 5.30 -9.68
N ASP A 111 -7.70 5.56 -10.74
CA ASP A 111 -6.82 4.57 -11.37
C ASP A 111 -5.78 4.03 -10.39
N LEU A 112 -5.04 4.91 -9.71
CA LEU A 112 -3.99 4.50 -8.78
C LEU A 112 -4.51 3.98 -7.43
N ASN A 113 -5.72 4.35 -7.00
CA ASN A 113 -6.25 3.89 -5.70
C ASN A 113 -7.24 2.72 -5.82
N LEU A 114 -7.89 2.50 -6.98
CA LEU A 114 -8.95 1.52 -7.15
C LEU A 114 -8.73 0.59 -8.34
N ARG A 115 -8.54 1.15 -9.57
CA ARG A 115 -8.38 0.34 -10.78
C ARG A 115 -7.19 -0.61 -10.67
N THR A 116 -6.05 -0.10 -10.25
CA THR A 116 -4.81 -0.88 -10.04
C THR A 116 -5.03 -2.06 -9.11
N ILE A 117 -5.71 -1.85 -7.96
CA ILE A 117 -5.92 -2.93 -7.00
C ILE A 117 -6.88 -4.02 -7.53
N LEU A 118 -7.83 -3.66 -8.39
CA LEU A 118 -8.71 -4.64 -9.03
C LEU A 118 -7.91 -5.53 -9.98
N ILE A 119 -7.08 -4.93 -10.85
CA ILE A 119 -6.32 -5.66 -11.86
C ILE A 119 -5.23 -6.53 -11.23
N THR A 120 -4.49 -6.00 -10.26
CA THR A 120 -3.47 -6.79 -9.53
C THR A 120 -4.11 -7.92 -8.75
N THR A 121 -5.30 -7.71 -8.16
CA THR A 121 -6.04 -8.75 -7.45
C THR A 121 -6.49 -9.86 -8.40
N ASP A 122 -7.05 -9.52 -9.56
CA ASP A 122 -7.47 -10.51 -10.57
C ASP A 122 -6.29 -11.43 -10.97
N ALA A 123 -5.15 -10.84 -11.31
CA ALA A 123 -3.95 -11.60 -11.63
C ALA A 123 -3.46 -12.46 -10.44
N ALA A 124 -3.45 -11.89 -9.22
CA ALA A 124 -2.98 -12.58 -8.03
C ALA A 124 -3.84 -13.77 -7.63
N LEU A 125 -5.17 -13.69 -7.80
CA LEU A 125 -6.07 -14.79 -7.43
C LEU A 125 -5.78 -16.08 -8.18
N THR A 126 -5.34 -16.01 -9.44
CA THR A 126 -4.92 -17.18 -10.21
C THR A 126 -3.71 -17.86 -9.58
N GLU A 127 -2.67 -17.07 -9.26
CA GLU A 127 -1.41 -17.58 -8.69
C GLU A 127 -1.60 -18.10 -7.26
N LEU A 128 -2.36 -17.35 -6.43
CA LEU A 128 -2.65 -17.75 -5.05
C LEU A 128 -3.46 -19.06 -4.98
N ARG A 129 -4.44 -19.24 -5.86
CA ARG A 129 -5.19 -20.51 -5.96
C ARG A 129 -4.29 -21.67 -6.38
N ALA A 130 -3.40 -21.45 -7.35
CA ALA A 130 -2.44 -22.45 -7.77
C ALA A 130 -1.49 -22.84 -6.63
N ARG A 131 -1.22 -21.90 -5.71
CA ARG A 131 -0.39 -22.11 -4.50
C ARG A 131 -1.16 -22.77 -3.33
N GLY A 132 -2.50 -22.86 -3.42
CA GLY A 132 -3.36 -23.43 -2.38
C GLY A 132 -3.82 -22.43 -1.33
N GLY A 133 -3.67 -21.13 -1.57
CA GLY A 133 -4.08 -20.06 -0.69
C GLY A 133 -3.08 -18.90 -0.64
N GLY A 134 -3.29 -17.96 0.27
CA GLY A 134 -2.39 -16.83 0.44
C GLY A 134 -3.01 -15.59 1.09
N SER A 135 -2.36 -14.44 0.95
CA SER A 135 -2.79 -13.21 1.60
C SER A 135 -2.74 -12.00 0.67
N LEU A 136 -3.84 -11.29 0.59
CA LEU A 136 -3.95 -9.99 -0.10
C LEU A 136 -4.02 -8.88 0.96
N LEU A 137 -3.12 -7.92 0.87
CA LEU A 137 -3.10 -6.74 1.72
C LEU A 137 -3.27 -5.49 0.88
N PHE A 138 -4.07 -4.58 1.38
CA PHE A 138 -4.38 -3.31 0.71
C PHE A 138 -4.05 -2.14 1.63
N THR A 139 -3.53 -1.06 1.07
CA THR A 139 -3.36 0.18 1.82
C THR A 139 -4.56 1.09 1.61
N ALA A 140 -5.43 1.16 2.62
CA ALA A 140 -6.46 2.17 2.73
C ALA A 140 -5.89 3.44 3.39
N SER A 141 -6.60 4.03 4.32
CA SER A 141 -6.21 5.22 5.09
C SER A 141 -7.20 5.40 6.25
N THR A 142 -6.85 6.19 7.26
CA THR A 142 -7.84 6.76 8.19
C THR A 142 -8.93 7.54 7.45
N SER A 143 -8.62 8.13 6.28
CA SER A 143 -9.60 8.74 5.39
C SER A 143 -10.61 7.76 4.79
N GLY A 144 -10.33 6.46 4.81
CA GLY A 144 -11.27 5.40 4.42
C GLY A 144 -12.08 4.84 5.60
N LEU A 145 -11.87 5.34 6.82
CA LEU A 145 -12.60 4.96 8.03
C LEU A 145 -13.52 6.09 8.52
N ALA A 146 -12.98 7.31 8.64
CA ALA A 146 -13.67 8.46 9.20
C ALA A 146 -13.97 9.57 8.16
N GLY A 147 -13.40 9.45 6.95
CA GLY A 147 -13.43 10.54 5.98
C GLY A 147 -12.49 11.69 6.36
N SER A 148 -12.20 12.56 5.40
CA SER A 148 -11.38 13.74 5.61
C SER A 148 -11.94 14.92 4.83
N GLY A 149 -12.34 15.97 5.53
CA GLY A 149 -12.77 17.22 4.91
C GLY A 149 -11.69 17.91 4.07
N PHE A 150 -10.42 17.54 4.27
CA PHE A 150 -9.28 18.02 3.48
C PHE A 150 -9.01 17.19 2.20
N SER A 151 -9.75 16.11 1.96
CA SER A 151 -9.53 15.19 0.84
C SER A 151 -10.76 14.34 0.56
N PRO A 152 -11.88 14.93 0.12
CA PRO A 152 -13.12 14.19 -0.11
C PRO A 152 -12.97 13.11 -1.18
N ILE A 153 -12.29 13.38 -2.31
CA ILE A 153 -12.07 12.44 -3.41
C ILE A 153 -11.17 11.28 -2.96
N TYR A 154 -10.08 11.59 -2.27
CA TYR A 154 -9.22 10.56 -1.69
C TYR A 154 -9.98 9.69 -0.66
N SER A 155 -10.82 10.31 0.17
CA SER A 155 -11.66 9.58 1.13
C SER A 155 -12.60 8.63 0.40
N MET A 156 -13.29 9.09 -0.66
CA MET A 156 -14.16 8.24 -1.50
C MET A 156 -13.40 7.02 -2.01
N ALA A 157 -12.19 7.21 -2.57
CA ALA A 157 -11.37 6.11 -3.06
C ALA A 157 -10.98 5.15 -1.93
N LYS A 158 -10.55 5.66 -0.76
CA LYS A 158 -10.10 4.81 0.36
C LYS A 158 -11.24 4.11 1.11
N PHE A 159 -12.45 4.66 1.15
CA PHE A 159 -13.67 3.93 1.54
C PHE A 159 -13.97 2.81 0.54
N GLY A 160 -13.77 3.06 -0.77
CA GLY A 160 -13.87 2.05 -1.82
C GLY A 160 -12.95 0.85 -1.57
N VAL A 161 -11.68 1.11 -1.18
CA VAL A 161 -10.72 0.06 -0.80
C VAL A 161 -11.26 -0.77 0.38
N VAL A 162 -11.74 -0.13 1.44
CA VAL A 162 -12.27 -0.83 2.63
C VAL A 162 -13.50 -1.67 2.27
N GLY A 163 -14.41 -1.12 1.47
CA GLY A 163 -15.58 -1.85 0.98
C GLY A 163 -15.20 -3.07 0.13
N PHE A 164 -14.25 -2.88 -0.80
CA PHE A 164 -13.72 -3.95 -1.65
C PHE A 164 -13.09 -5.07 -0.82
N VAL A 165 -12.24 -4.74 0.14
CA VAL A 165 -11.56 -5.72 1.01
C VAL A 165 -12.56 -6.57 1.80
N ARG A 166 -13.59 -5.96 2.40
CA ARG A 166 -14.64 -6.67 3.15
C ARG A 166 -15.44 -7.64 2.28
N ALA A 167 -15.73 -7.25 1.04
CA ALA A 167 -16.44 -8.09 0.09
C ALA A 167 -15.53 -9.21 -0.45
N LEU A 168 -14.30 -8.87 -0.82
CA LEU A 168 -13.30 -9.81 -1.35
C LEU A 168 -12.98 -10.90 -0.32
N ALA A 169 -12.76 -10.53 0.94
CA ALA A 169 -12.46 -11.46 2.02
C ALA A 169 -13.48 -12.59 2.13
N LYS A 170 -14.78 -12.25 2.02
CA LYS A 170 -15.88 -13.25 2.02
C LYS A 170 -15.88 -14.13 0.77
N ARG A 171 -15.57 -13.53 -0.38
CA ARG A 171 -15.61 -14.21 -1.68
C ARG A 171 -14.53 -15.27 -1.83
N VAL A 172 -13.29 -14.97 -1.35
CA VAL A 172 -12.11 -15.81 -1.58
C VAL A 172 -11.73 -16.71 -0.40
N ALA A 173 -12.45 -16.62 0.72
CA ALA A 173 -12.16 -17.41 1.94
C ALA A 173 -12.13 -18.92 1.70
N LYS A 174 -13.02 -19.44 0.86
CA LYS A 174 -13.08 -20.87 0.47
C LYS A 174 -11.83 -21.33 -0.30
N ASP A 175 -11.10 -20.41 -0.89
CA ASP A 175 -9.86 -20.67 -1.62
C ASP A 175 -8.62 -20.57 -0.69
N ASN A 176 -8.82 -20.51 0.65
CA ASN A 176 -7.79 -20.29 1.66
C ASN A 176 -7.00 -18.98 1.42
N ILE A 177 -7.68 -17.95 0.88
CA ILE A 177 -7.09 -16.62 0.63
C ILE A 177 -7.71 -15.64 1.61
N ARG A 178 -6.84 -14.87 2.32
CA ARG A 178 -7.26 -13.78 3.20
C ARG A 178 -7.09 -12.44 2.49
N ALA A 179 -7.98 -11.51 2.77
CA ALA A 179 -7.90 -10.14 2.27
C ALA A 179 -8.12 -9.15 3.41
N ASN A 180 -7.13 -8.30 3.68
CA ASN A 180 -7.16 -7.31 4.76
C ASN A 180 -6.66 -5.96 4.27
N ALA A 181 -6.94 -4.90 5.02
CA ALA A 181 -6.38 -3.56 4.79
C ALA A 181 -5.62 -3.04 6.00
N VAL A 182 -4.53 -2.32 5.78
CA VAL A 182 -3.97 -1.37 6.73
C VAL A 182 -4.55 0.02 6.43
N CYS A 183 -4.84 0.79 7.48
CA CYS A 183 -5.39 2.14 7.41
C CYS A 183 -4.45 3.11 8.12
N PRO A 184 -3.36 3.55 7.46
CA PRO A 184 -2.41 4.46 8.07
C PRO A 184 -3.03 5.84 8.36
N GLY A 185 -2.59 6.46 9.46
CA GLY A 185 -2.70 7.89 9.70
C GLY A 185 -1.62 8.67 8.97
N PRO A 186 -1.24 9.87 9.46
CA PRO A 186 -0.08 10.60 8.96
C PRO A 186 1.22 9.83 9.23
N ILE A 187 1.85 9.33 8.17
CA ILE A 187 3.12 8.60 8.23
C ILE A 187 4.21 9.44 7.58
N ASP A 188 5.37 9.56 8.20
CA ASP A 188 6.50 10.34 7.71
C ASP A 188 7.09 9.72 6.43
N THR A 189 6.60 10.16 5.30
CA THR A 189 6.92 9.66 3.96
C THR A 189 6.97 10.80 2.94
N PRO A 190 7.58 10.60 1.77
CA PRO A 190 7.48 11.58 0.67
C PRO A 190 6.03 11.91 0.30
N MET A 191 5.12 10.94 0.32
CA MET A 191 3.70 11.18 0.03
C MET A 191 3.03 12.13 1.04
N LEU A 192 3.39 12.08 2.33
CA LEU A 192 2.82 13.01 3.31
C LEU A 192 3.18 14.46 2.98
N ARG A 193 4.40 14.71 2.48
CA ARG A 193 4.86 16.05 2.04
C ARG A 193 4.07 16.56 0.84
N VAL A 194 3.70 15.68 -0.07
CA VAL A 194 2.78 16.02 -1.17
C VAL A 194 1.38 16.29 -0.62
N PHE A 195 0.89 15.43 0.25
CA PHE A 195 -0.48 15.48 0.78
C PHE A 195 -0.78 16.75 1.59
N VAL A 196 0.20 17.26 2.36
CA VAL A 196 0.02 18.46 3.20
C VAL A 196 0.25 19.77 2.45
N ALA A 197 0.81 19.73 1.23
CA ALA A 197 1.18 20.91 0.45
C ALA A 197 0.67 20.82 -1.00
N ARG A 198 -0.56 20.33 -1.19
CA ARG A 198 -1.19 20.26 -2.51
C ARG A 198 -1.48 21.66 -3.05
N PRO A 199 -1.33 21.91 -4.37
CA PRO A 199 -1.50 23.24 -4.96
C PRO A 199 -2.89 23.84 -4.75
N ASP A 200 -3.93 23.03 -4.72
CA ASP A 200 -5.32 23.41 -4.51
C ASP A 200 -5.71 23.55 -3.02
N GLN A 201 -4.77 23.36 -2.08
CA GLN A 201 -4.99 23.52 -0.65
C GLN A 201 -4.57 24.92 -0.17
N GLN A 202 -5.42 25.92 -0.33
CA GLN A 202 -5.12 27.31 -0.01
C GLN A 202 -4.62 27.55 1.42
N SER A 203 -5.09 26.74 2.39
CA SER A 203 -4.74 26.89 3.81
C SER A 203 -3.25 26.60 4.14
N THR A 204 -2.49 26.07 3.18
CA THR A 204 -1.08 25.70 3.37
C THR A 204 -0.11 26.44 2.45
N VAL A 205 -0.63 27.36 1.63
CA VAL A 205 0.17 28.17 0.69
C VAL A 205 1.22 28.99 1.47
N GLY A 206 2.47 28.89 1.04
CA GLY A 206 3.60 29.64 1.63
C GLY A 206 4.15 29.07 2.95
N MET A 207 3.57 27.96 3.45
CA MET A 207 4.08 27.31 4.67
C MET A 207 5.20 26.31 4.33
N ASP A 208 6.15 26.16 5.25
CA ASP A 208 7.21 25.15 5.13
C ASP A 208 6.62 23.73 5.20
N LYS A 209 7.08 22.85 4.31
CA LYS A 209 6.53 21.47 4.21
C LYS A 209 6.81 20.64 5.45
N GLU A 210 8.00 20.78 6.06
CA GLU A 210 8.36 20.01 7.25
C GLU A 210 7.57 20.46 8.47
N ASP A 211 7.24 21.75 8.58
CA ASP A 211 6.36 22.26 9.63
C ASP A 211 4.92 21.77 9.43
N LEU A 212 4.46 21.68 8.18
CA LEU A 212 3.16 21.09 7.86
C LEU A 212 3.11 19.60 8.22
N VAL A 213 4.17 18.84 7.95
CA VAL A 213 4.30 17.43 8.34
C VAL A 213 4.23 17.26 9.85
N LYS A 214 5.01 18.07 10.61
CA LYS A 214 4.98 18.08 12.08
C LYS A 214 3.59 18.43 12.61
N LYS A 215 2.98 19.51 12.08
CA LYS A 215 1.63 19.94 12.47
C LYS A 215 0.60 18.84 12.20
N ARG A 216 0.65 18.20 11.02
CA ARG A 216 -0.28 17.11 10.65
C ARG A 216 -0.10 15.88 11.52
N GLY A 217 1.15 15.49 11.80
CA GLY A 217 1.47 14.36 12.67
C GLY A 217 1.14 14.62 14.14
N GLY A 218 1.26 15.88 14.60
CA GLY A 218 0.98 16.28 15.98
C GLY A 218 -0.50 16.32 16.36
N VAL A 219 -1.42 16.22 15.38
CA VAL A 219 -2.88 16.22 15.63
C VAL A 219 -3.35 14.95 16.35
N GLY A 220 -2.68 13.82 16.14
CA GLY A 220 -3.06 12.56 16.76
C GLY A 220 -2.67 12.46 18.24
N PRO A 221 -3.31 11.54 19.01
CA PRO A 221 -3.03 11.34 20.44
C PRO A 221 -1.56 11.06 20.78
N MET A 222 -0.81 10.42 19.86
CA MET A 222 0.62 10.14 20.05
C MET A 222 1.53 11.34 19.77
N GLY A 223 1.01 12.48 19.28
CA GLY A 223 1.73 13.75 19.13
C GLY A 223 2.86 13.75 18.09
N ARG A 224 2.92 12.75 17.22
CA ARG A 224 3.92 12.64 16.14
C ARG A 224 3.36 11.91 14.91
N PRO A 225 3.95 12.09 13.72
CA PRO A 225 3.67 11.19 12.62
C PRO A 225 4.17 9.76 12.93
N GLY A 226 3.52 8.77 12.35
CA GLY A 226 4.00 7.39 12.38
C GLY A 226 5.26 7.24 11.50
N ARG A 227 6.05 6.21 11.77
CA ARG A 227 7.19 5.83 10.92
C ARG A 227 6.75 4.78 9.91
N PRO A 228 7.36 4.73 8.71
CA PRO A 228 7.09 3.70 7.71
C PRO A 228 7.17 2.27 8.26
N GLU A 229 8.14 2.00 9.14
CA GLU A 229 8.36 0.70 9.76
C GLU A 229 7.20 0.26 10.67
N GLU A 230 6.48 1.21 11.29
CA GLU A 230 5.33 0.90 12.14
C GLU A 230 4.16 0.34 11.30
N VAL A 231 3.97 0.85 10.09
CA VAL A 231 3.00 0.29 9.13
C VAL A 231 3.50 -1.03 8.54
N ALA A 232 4.79 -1.12 8.20
CA ALA A 232 5.41 -2.35 7.70
C ALA A 232 5.28 -3.52 8.70
N ASN A 233 5.37 -3.26 10.00
CA ASN A 233 5.19 -4.28 11.05
C ASN A 233 3.73 -4.78 11.11
N ALA A 234 2.73 -3.90 10.98
CA ALA A 234 1.33 -4.29 10.89
C ALA A 234 1.04 -5.09 9.61
N ALA A 235 1.61 -4.65 8.48
CA ALA A 235 1.54 -5.35 7.20
C ALA A 235 2.16 -6.77 7.31
N LEU A 236 3.32 -6.88 7.92
CA LEU A 236 3.98 -8.16 8.18
C LEU A 236 3.08 -9.13 8.97
N PHE A 237 2.44 -8.66 10.04
CA PHE A 237 1.49 -9.47 10.80
C PHE A 237 0.35 -9.96 9.91
N LEU A 238 -0.31 -9.06 9.17
CA LEU A 238 -1.47 -9.40 8.35
C LEU A 238 -1.13 -10.34 7.18
N LEU A 239 0.10 -10.30 6.67
CA LEU A 239 0.57 -11.17 5.59
C LEU A 239 1.06 -12.53 6.11
N SER A 240 1.48 -12.63 7.36
CA SER A 240 2.00 -13.86 7.96
C SER A 240 0.90 -14.84 8.38
N ASP A 241 1.31 -16.09 8.68
CA ASP A 241 0.41 -17.14 9.16
C ASP A 241 -0.09 -16.86 10.59
N GLU A 242 0.50 -15.91 11.34
CA GLU A 242 0.00 -15.45 12.64
C GLU A 242 -1.39 -14.79 12.52
N ALA A 243 -1.72 -14.23 11.33
CA ALA A 243 -3.03 -13.68 11.03
C ALA A 243 -3.98 -14.68 10.35
N SER A 244 -3.78 -15.99 10.55
CA SER A 244 -4.53 -17.06 9.86
C SER A 244 -6.06 -16.97 10.04
N PHE A 245 -6.53 -16.36 11.13
CA PHE A 245 -7.97 -16.15 11.38
C PHE A 245 -8.38 -14.68 11.28
N VAL A 246 -7.52 -13.81 10.74
CA VAL A 246 -7.80 -12.39 10.50
C VAL A 246 -8.12 -12.18 9.03
N ASN A 247 -9.39 -11.90 8.73
CA ASN A 247 -9.89 -11.76 7.36
C ASN A 247 -10.96 -10.68 7.27
N GLY A 248 -10.82 -9.75 6.32
CA GLY A 248 -11.77 -8.66 6.08
C GLY A 248 -11.62 -7.45 7.00
N ILE A 249 -10.53 -7.37 7.78
CA ILE A 249 -10.29 -6.23 8.68
C ILE A 249 -9.75 -5.02 7.91
N ALA A 250 -10.14 -3.83 8.36
CA ALA A 250 -9.49 -2.56 8.06
C ALA A 250 -8.77 -2.09 9.34
N MET A 251 -7.47 -2.38 9.45
CA MET A 251 -6.66 -2.17 10.65
C MET A 251 -6.09 -0.75 10.71
N PRO A 252 -6.50 0.11 11.66
CA PRO A 252 -5.87 1.41 11.86
C PRO A 252 -4.41 1.26 12.30
N VAL A 253 -3.51 2.08 11.72
CA VAL A 253 -2.12 2.27 12.15
C VAL A 253 -1.87 3.77 12.19
N ASP A 254 -2.44 4.43 13.18
CA ASP A 254 -2.69 5.88 13.15
C ASP A 254 -2.40 6.61 14.46
N GLY A 255 -1.85 5.94 15.45
CA GLY A 255 -1.57 6.55 16.76
C GLY A 255 -2.81 6.96 17.54
N GLY A 256 -3.96 6.31 17.29
CA GLY A 256 -5.22 6.53 18.00
C GLY A 256 -6.11 7.64 17.40
N ILE A 257 -5.82 8.11 16.19
CA ILE A 257 -6.61 9.18 15.55
C ILE A 257 -8.07 8.77 15.33
N THR A 258 -8.33 7.49 15.07
CA THR A 258 -9.68 6.97 14.78
C THR A 258 -10.26 6.11 15.92
N ALA A 259 -9.64 6.14 17.11
CA ALA A 259 -10.10 5.41 18.28
C ALA A 259 -11.37 6.03 18.89
#